data_fd097b97483d69c345d962ac53ae4116
#
_entry.id   fd097b97483d69c345d962ac53ae4116
#
_cell.length_a   1.000
_cell.length_b   1.000
_cell.length_c   1.000
_cell.angle_alpha   90.00
_cell.angle_beta   90.00
_cell.angle_gamma   90.00
#
_symmetry.space_group_name_H-M   'P 1'
#
loop_
_entity.id
_entity.type
_entity.pdbx_description
1 polymer ?
#
loop_
_entity_poly.entity_id
_entity_poly.type
_entity_poly.pdbx_seq_one_letter_code
_entity_poly.pdbx_strand_id
1 'polypeptide(L)'
;MAETLLSPGVLTRENDQSLVTQGPVVAGLALLGPTVKGPVNVPTVVTSYSDYINRFGGSFTSASIKYEYLTNISVNNYFQQGGETAIVTRIVSGGFAPASTDVRAIMHADSASFTLETLSEGDIMNNSGSVSTSGSLVSGSTENVRYEIANVDSGSGTFNLLIRRGDDTTNRKTILESWTDLSLDPNSQNYIEVVIGNQK
;
A
#
# COMPACT_ATOMS: atom_id res chain seq x y z
N MET A 1 13.20 21.60 -52.07
CA MET A 1 13.13 22.60 -53.15
C MET A 1 13.89 23.82 -52.69
N ALA A 2 14.90 24.24 -53.42
CA ALA A 2 15.68 25.43 -53.10
C ALA A 2 14.86 26.66 -53.51
N GLU A 3 14.57 27.52 -52.58
CA GLU A 3 13.86 28.76 -52.80
C GLU A 3 14.84 29.78 -53.43
N THR A 4 14.55 30.23 -54.65
CA THR A 4 15.36 31.24 -55.34
C THR A 4 14.87 32.63 -54.93
N LEU A 5 15.71 33.38 -54.23
CA LEU A 5 15.46 34.81 -53.89
C LEU A 5 15.54 35.65 -55.17
N LEU A 6 14.46 36.27 -55.56
CA LEU A 6 14.30 37.12 -56.76
C LEU A 6 14.55 38.61 -56.51
N SER A 7 14.80 39.07 -55.28
CA SER A 7 15.10 40.46 -54.96
C SER A 7 15.94 40.53 -53.65
N PRO A 8 16.70 41.64 -53.44
CA PRO A 8 17.45 41.81 -52.19
C PRO A 8 16.48 41.95 -51.03
N GLY A 9 16.49 40.97 -50.15
CA GLY A 9 15.66 40.89 -48.94
C GLY A 9 16.40 40.20 -47.81
N VAL A 10 15.96 40.38 -46.57
CA VAL A 10 16.49 39.67 -45.42
C VAL A 10 15.74 38.37 -45.27
N LEU A 11 16.37 37.25 -45.48
CA LEU A 11 15.84 35.92 -45.20
C LEU A 11 16.20 35.55 -43.76
N THR A 12 15.24 35.53 -42.87
CA THR A 12 15.40 34.94 -41.54
C THR A 12 15.04 33.46 -41.62
N ARG A 13 16.01 32.61 -41.38
CA ARG A 13 15.83 31.17 -41.22
C ARG A 13 15.88 30.87 -39.74
N GLU A 14 14.78 30.43 -39.19
CA GLU A 14 14.71 29.89 -37.84
C GLU A 14 15.36 28.52 -37.87
N ASN A 15 16.46 28.37 -37.14
CA ASN A 15 17.08 27.09 -36.91
C ASN A 15 16.84 26.74 -35.46
N ASP A 16 15.83 25.87 -35.23
CA ASP A 16 15.54 25.35 -33.92
C ASP A 16 16.70 24.45 -33.45
N GLN A 17 17.53 25.01 -32.56
CA GLN A 17 18.65 24.32 -31.91
C GLN A 17 18.25 23.80 -30.51
N SER A 18 16.98 23.80 -30.17
CA SER A 18 16.49 23.15 -28.94
C SER A 18 16.60 21.63 -29.09
N LEU A 19 17.83 21.15 -29.08
CA LEU A 19 18.11 19.73 -28.90
C LEU A 19 17.76 19.41 -27.47
N VAL A 20 16.58 18.86 -27.23
CA VAL A 20 16.26 18.18 -25.98
C VAL A 20 17.12 16.92 -25.96
N THR A 21 18.34 17.06 -25.47
CA THR A 21 19.14 15.90 -25.07
C THR A 21 18.36 15.21 -23.98
N GLN A 22 17.75 14.07 -24.29
CA GLN A 22 17.32 13.16 -23.25
C GLN A 22 18.55 12.89 -22.39
N GLY A 23 18.46 13.31 -21.12
CA GLY A 23 19.51 12.95 -20.16
C GLY A 23 19.67 11.43 -20.16
N PRO A 24 20.87 10.94 -19.85
CA PRO A 24 21.10 9.51 -19.76
C PRO A 24 20.03 8.91 -18.85
N VAL A 25 19.38 7.84 -19.32
CA VAL A 25 18.46 7.07 -18.50
C VAL A 25 19.23 6.66 -17.25
N VAL A 26 18.86 7.20 -16.10
CA VAL A 26 19.48 6.82 -14.84
C VAL A 26 19.19 5.34 -14.66
N ALA A 27 20.24 4.51 -14.72
CA ALA A 27 20.09 3.07 -14.49
C ALA A 27 19.69 2.87 -13.02
N GLY A 28 18.42 2.57 -12.80
CA GLY A 28 17.90 2.24 -11.48
C GLY A 28 18.37 0.87 -11.02
N LEU A 29 18.30 0.64 -9.70
CA LEU A 29 18.52 -0.69 -9.12
C LEU A 29 17.27 -1.55 -9.34
N ALA A 30 17.44 -2.80 -9.78
CA ALA A 30 16.40 -3.81 -9.76
C ALA A 30 16.72 -4.86 -8.70
N LEU A 31 15.83 -5.02 -7.73
CA LEU A 31 15.97 -5.97 -6.62
C LEU A 31 14.81 -6.94 -6.58
N LEU A 32 15.15 -8.23 -6.52
CA LEU A 32 14.20 -9.32 -6.31
C LEU A 32 14.56 -10.01 -4.99
N GLY A 33 13.60 -10.08 -4.09
CA GLY A 33 13.87 -10.74 -2.80
C GLY A 33 12.70 -10.71 -1.83
N PRO A 34 12.85 -11.40 -0.69
CA PRO A 34 11.83 -11.39 0.36
C PRO A 34 11.74 -10.02 1.02
N THR A 35 10.53 -9.62 1.36
CA THR A 35 10.23 -8.40 2.12
C THR A 35 9.18 -8.68 3.17
N VAL A 36 9.03 -7.78 4.15
CA VAL A 36 8.11 -7.98 5.27
C VAL A 36 6.65 -7.94 4.82
N LYS A 37 6.31 -7.05 3.90
CA LYS A 37 4.96 -6.87 3.35
C LYS A 37 5.05 -6.41 1.89
N GLY A 38 3.93 -6.12 1.28
CA GLY A 38 3.83 -5.58 -0.08
C GLY A 38 3.38 -6.61 -1.11
N PRO A 39 3.08 -6.15 -2.33
CA PRO A 39 2.55 -7.01 -3.39
C PRO A 39 3.61 -8.05 -3.84
N VAL A 40 3.14 -9.28 -4.05
CA VAL A 40 4.00 -10.40 -4.48
C VAL A 40 4.07 -10.44 -6.00
N ASN A 41 5.28 -10.65 -6.53
CA ASN A 41 5.56 -10.73 -7.97
C ASN A 41 5.18 -9.49 -8.79
N VAL A 42 4.93 -8.36 -8.14
CA VAL A 42 4.62 -7.09 -8.81
C VAL A 42 5.83 -6.17 -8.74
N PRO A 43 6.47 -5.83 -9.87
CA PRO A 43 7.55 -4.85 -9.90
C PRO A 43 7.03 -3.48 -9.45
N THR A 44 7.56 -2.97 -8.38
CA THR A 44 7.12 -1.70 -7.77
C THR A 44 8.28 -0.72 -7.74
N VAL A 45 8.06 0.46 -8.31
CA VAL A 45 9.03 1.54 -8.29
C VAL A 45 9.01 2.22 -6.93
N VAL A 46 10.19 2.39 -6.34
CA VAL A 46 10.41 3.15 -5.12
C VAL A 46 11.46 4.25 -5.37
N THR A 47 11.20 5.44 -4.84
CA THR A 47 12.02 6.64 -5.08
C THR A 47 12.79 7.11 -3.86
N SER A 48 12.58 6.44 -2.73
CA SER A 48 13.29 6.70 -1.48
C SER A 48 13.24 5.48 -0.56
N TYR A 49 14.15 5.44 0.41
CA TYR A 49 14.11 4.41 1.44
C TYR A 49 12.85 4.50 2.30
N SER A 50 12.32 5.69 2.56
CA SER A 50 11.06 5.87 3.28
C SER A 50 9.86 5.31 2.50
N ASP A 51 9.82 5.51 1.18
CA ASP A 51 8.80 4.93 0.31
C ASP A 51 8.90 3.38 0.29
N TYR A 52 10.12 2.84 0.25
CA TYR A 52 10.34 1.40 0.40
C TYR A 52 9.78 0.85 1.71
N ILE A 53 10.10 1.48 2.86
CA ILE A 53 9.61 1.05 4.19
C ILE A 53 8.08 1.08 4.25
N ASN A 54 7.45 2.09 3.69
CA ASN A 54 5.99 2.19 3.67
C ASN A 54 5.33 1.07 2.87
N ARG A 55 5.91 0.68 1.74
CA ARG A 55 5.37 -0.34 0.84
C ARG A 55 5.76 -1.77 1.21
N PHE A 56 7.02 -1.98 1.58
CA PHE A 56 7.61 -3.32 1.75
C PHE A 56 7.98 -3.66 3.20
N GLY A 57 7.89 -2.69 4.11
CA GLY A 57 8.33 -2.85 5.49
C GLY A 57 9.86 -2.86 5.62
N GLY A 58 10.33 -2.75 6.84
CA GLY A 58 11.76 -2.75 7.15
C GLY A 58 12.19 -4.02 7.84
N SER A 59 11.95 -4.07 9.12
CA SER A 59 12.27 -5.20 9.98
C SER A 59 11.02 -5.73 10.66
N PHE A 60 11.02 -6.98 11.02
CA PHE A 60 9.95 -7.59 11.81
C PHE A 60 10.52 -8.27 13.06
N THR A 61 9.67 -8.47 14.06
CA THR A 61 10.05 -9.12 15.30
C THR A 61 9.34 -10.46 15.41
N SER A 62 10.09 -11.52 15.63
CA SER A 62 9.55 -12.84 15.90
C SER A 62 10.24 -13.41 17.14
N ALA A 63 9.48 -13.95 18.09
CA ALA A 63 9.98 -14.48 19.36
C ALA A 63 10.93 -13.51 20.09
N SER A 64 10.62 -12.23 20.13
CA SER A 64 11.42 -11.14 20.71
C SER A 64 12.77 -10.87 20.02
N ILE A 65 13.03 -11.48 18.87
CA ILE A 65 14.22 -11.24 18.06
C ILE A 65 13.83 -10.41 16.85
N LYS A 66 14.60 -9.35 16.58
CA LYS A 66 14.41 -8.51 15.40
C LYS A 66 15.12 -9.13 14.20
N TYR A 67 14.37 -9.31 13.13
CA TYR A 67 14.86 -9.82 11.85
C TYR A 67 14.78 -8.75 10.78
N GLU A 68 15.69 -8.82 9.85
CA GLU A 68 15.76 -7.91 8.70
C GLU A 68 16.20 -8.69 7.48
N TYR A 69 15.49 -8.51 6.36
CA TYR A 69 15.87 -9.14 5.10
C TYR A 69 17.02 -8.41 4.42
N LEU A 70 17.88 -9.16 3.73
CA LEU A 70 18.97 -8.59 2.92
C LEU A 70 18.46 -7.60 1.87
N THR A 71 17.26 -7.78 1.35
CA THR A 71 16.60 -6.86 0.41
C THR A 71 16.47 -5.48 1.04
N ASN A 72 16.05 -5.37 2.31
CA ASN A 72 15.94 -4.10 3.00
C ASN A 72 17.32 -3.42 3.16
N ILE A 73 18.32 -4.17 3.57
CA ILE A 73 19.69 -3.67 3.74
C ILE A 73 20.24 -3.16 2.39
N SER A 74 20.02 -3.90 1.31
CA SER A 74 20.49 -3.54 -0.02
C SER A 74 19.83 -2.26 -0.55
N VAL A 75 18.51 -2.11 -0.36
CA VAL A 75 17.78 -0.90 -0.74
C VAL A 75 18.24 0.30 0.08
N ASN A 76 18.42 0.12 1.39
CA ASN A 76 18.92 1.18 2.26
C ASN A 76 20.32 1.67 1.81
N ASN A 77 21.24 0.74 1.59
CA ASN A 77 22.58 1.07 1.12
C ASN A 77 22.56 1.79 -0.25
N TYR A 78 21.70 1.34 -1.17
CA TYR A 78 21.57 1.97 -2.47
C TYR A 78 21.14 3.44 -2.36
N PHE A 79 20.11 3.74 -1.59
CA PHE A 79 19.66 5.13 -1.39
C PHE A 79 20.65 5.96 -0.58
N GLN A 80 21.36 5.38 0.38
CA GLN A 80 22.41 6.08 1.12
C GLN A 80 23.62 6.46 0.24
N GLN A 81 23.89 5.69 -0.81
CA GLN A 81 24.93 5.98 -1.79
C GLN A 81 24.49 6.92 -2.92
N GLY A 82 23.31 7.56 -2.77
CA GLY A 82 22.81 8.54 -3.75
C GLY A 82 22.01 7.92 -4.90
N GLY A 83 21.52 6.70 -4.75
CA GLY A 83 20.58 6.11 -5.70
C GLY A 83 19.24 6.87 -5.72
N GLU A 84 18.66 7.08 -6.91
CA GLU A 84 17.45 7.88 -7.08
C GLU A 84 16.19 7.00 -7.21
N THR A 85 16.30 5.85 -7.87
CA THR A 85 15.16 5.00 -8.19
C THR A 85 15.53 3.53 -8.12
N ALA A 86 14.70 2.73 -7.46
CA ALA A 86 14.84 1.28 -7.43
C ALA A 86 13.52 0.61 -7.80
N ILE A 87 13.59 -0.51 -8.53
CA ILE A 87 12.47 -1.40 -8.78
C ILE A 87 12.61 -2.58 -7.83
N VAL A 88 11.63 -2.76 -6.97
CA VAL A 88 11.61 -3.86 -6.00
C VAL A 88 10.49 -4.82 -6.35
N THR A 89 10.82 -6.10 -6.45
CA THR A 89 9.84 -7.17 -6.64
C THR A 89 9.93 -8.14 -5.45
N ARG A 90 8.84 -8.22 -4.70
CA ARG A 90 8.74 -9.17 -3.59
C ARG A 90 8.61 -10.59 -4.12
N ILE A 91 9.45 -11.48 -3.62
CA ILE A 91 9.35 -12.92 -3.87
C ILE A 91 9.01 -13.60 -2.56
N VAL A 92 8.06 -14.52 -2.60
CA VAL A 92 7.68 -15.37 -1.48
C VAL A 92 7.85 -16.84 -1.86
N SER A 93 8.12 -17.69 -0.86
CA SER A 93 8.22 -19.13 -1.05
C SER A 93 7.14 -19.81 -0.22
N GLY A 94 6.37 -20.70 -0.84
CA GLY A 94 5.25 -21.41 -0.22
C GLY A 94 3.88 -20.93 -0.71
N GLY A 95 2.82 -21.47 -0.10
CA GLY A 95 1.44 -21.06 -0.39
C GLY A 95 1.06 -19.88 0.51
N PHE A 96 1.18 -18.68 -0.01
CA PHE A 96 0.70 -17.48 0.65
C PHE A 96 -0.68 -17.12 0.11
N ALA A 97 -1.58 -16.70 1.01
CA ALA A 97 -2.89 -16.18 0.68
C ALA A 97 -3.04 -14.77 1.26
N PRO A 98 -3.96 -13.96 0.74
CA PRO A 98 -4.34 -12.71 1.40
C PRO A 98 -4.81 -12.97 2.83
N ALA A 99 -4.50 -12.06 3.74
CA ALA A 99 -5.03 -12.12 5.09
C ALA A 99 -6.51 -11.73 5.06
N SER A 100 -7.37 -12.53 5.64
CA SER A 100 -8.82 -12.31 5.64
C SER A 100 -9.42 -12.42 7.04
N THR A 101 -10.51 -11.70 7.27
CA THR A 101 -11.30 -11.79 8.50
C THR A 101 -12.77 -11.51 8.24
N ASP A 102 -13.62 -12.32 8.88
CA ASP A 102 -15.07 -12.14 8.84
C ASP A 102 -15.51 -11.06 9.83
N VAL A 103 -16.26 -10.09 9.34
CA VAL A 103 -16.96 -9.14 10.17
C VAL A 103 -18.38 -9.63 10.39
N ARG A 104 -18.75 -9.85 11.64
CA ARG A 104 -20.03 -10.44 12.03
C ARG A 104 -20.84 -9.47 12.86
N ALA A 105 -22.13 -9.43 12.60
CA ALA A 105 -23.05 -8.69 13.46
C ALA A 105 -23.21 -9.42 14.80
N ILE A 106 -23.32 -8.67 15.89
CA ILE A 106 -23.47 -9.24 17.24
C ILE A 106 -24.71 -10.13 17.36
N MET A 107 -25.78 -9.81 16.63
CA MET A 107 -27.04 -10.56 16.67
C MET A 107 -27.08 -11.77 15.70
N HIS A 108 -26.12 -11.88 14.80
CA HIS A 108 -26.02 -12.96 13.80
C HIS A 108 -24.60 -13.49 13.75
N ALA A 109 -24.14 -14.03 14.89
CA ALA A 109 -22.76 -14.52 15.04
C ALA A 109 -22.43 -15.73 14.14
N ASP A 110 -23.44 -16.42 13.64
CA ASP A 110 -23.27 -17.63 12.82
C ASP A 110 -22.96 -17.33 11.34
N SER A 111 -23.20 -16.10 10.89
CA SER A 111 -22.87 -15.71 9.51
C SER A 111 -22.09 -14.40 9.46
N ALA A 112 -21.11 -14.32 8.55
CA ALA A 112 -20.39 -13.08 8.29
C ALA A 112 -21.33 -12.09 7.58
N SER A 113 -21.30 -10.82 8.00
CA SER A 113 -21.96 -9.75 7.27
C SER A 113 -21.17 -9.38 6.02
N PHE A 114 -19.85 -9.38 6.13
CA PHE A 114 -18.89 -9.26 5.03
C PHE A 114 -17.52 -9.77 5.49
N THR A 115 -16.65 -10.05 4.53
CA THR A 115 -15.26 -10.45 4.79
C THR A 115 -14.33 -9.33 4.34
N LEU A 116 -13.40 -8.95 5.20
CA LEU A 116 -12.29 -8.05 4.84
C LEU A 116 -11.09 -8.89 4.43
N GLU A 117 -10.48 -8.52 3.32
CA GLU A 117 -9.32 -9.21 2.76
C GLU A 117 -8.26 -8.21 2.32
N THR A 118 -6.99 -8.52 2.53
CA THR A 118 -5.88 -7.69 2.05
C THR A 118 -5.64 -7.91 0.56
N LEU A 119 -5.30 -6.87 -0.18
CA LEU A 119 -5.01 -6.98 -1.62
C LEU A 119 -3.74 -7.76 -1.93
N SER A 120 -2.77 -7.77 -1.02
CA SER A 120 -1.52 -8.50 -1.20
C SER A 120 -1.46 -9.72 -0.30
N GLU A 121 -0.73 -10.72 -0.76
CA GLU A 121 -0.52 -11.94 -0.01
C GLU A 121 0.25 -11.64 1.29
N GLY A 122 -0.23 -12.23 2.35
CA GLY A 122 0.32 -12.20 3.70
C GLY A 122 -0.62 -12.99 4.58
N ASP A 123 -0.12 -13.68 5.58
CA ASP A 123 -0.92 -14.57 6.41
C ASP A 123 -1.49 -13.90 7.66
N ILE A 124 -1.11 -12.64 7.93
CA ILE A 124 -1.43 -11.98 9.20
C ILE A 124 -1.97 -10.57 8.96
N MET A 125 -3.28 -10.41 9.06
CA MET A 125 -3.88 -9.10 9.32
C MET A 125 -3.63 -8.71 10.79
N ASN A 126 -4.04 -9.57 11.72
CA ASN A 126 -3.62 -9.64 13.12
C ASN A 126 -4.06 -10.98 13.71
N ASN A 127 -3.20 -11.65 14.50
CA ASN A 127 -3.45 -12.99 15.02
C ASN A 127 -4.44 -13.02 16.18
N SER A 128 -4.67 -11.92 16.88
CA SER A 128 -5.44 -11.91 18.11
C SER A 128 -6.40 -10.75 18.17
N GLY A 129 -7.68 -11.05 18.42
CA GLY A 129 -8.69 -10.06 18.76
C GLY A 129 -8.65 -9.59 20.23
N SER A 130 -7.77 -10.16 21.04
CA SER A 130 -7.65 -9.80 22.46
C SER A 130 -7.03 -8.41 22.61
N VAL A 131 -7.67 -7.58 23.40
CA VAL A 131 -7.28 -6.18 23.64
C VAL A 131 -6.76 -6.07 25.08
N SER A 132 -5.59 -5.47 25.26
CA SER A 132 -5.02 -5.17 26.56
C SER A 132 -5.78 -4.02 27.25
N THR A 133 -5.46 -3.77 28.51
CA THR A 133 -6.03 -2.63 29.29
C THR A 133 -5.77 -1.27 28.61
N SER A 134 -4.69 -1.14 27.86
CA SER A 134 -4.36 0.07 27.07
C SER A 134 -5.08 0.16 25.72
N GLY A 135 -5.88 -0.86 25.37
CA GLY A 135 -6.56 -0.93 24.07
C GLY A 135 -5.66 -1.33 22.92
N SER A 136 -4.45 -1.81 23.18
CA SER A 136 -3.58 -2.40 22.17
C SER A 136 -3.93 -3.86 21.92
N LEU A 137 -3.81 -4.33 20.68
CA LEU A 137 -3.97 -5.73 20.36
C LEU A 137 -2.76 -6.56 20.79
N VAL A 138 -3.02 -7.75 21.33
CA VAL A 138 -1.97 -8.75 21.53
C VAL A 138 -1.41 -9.13 20.16
N SER A 139 -0.08 -9.23 20.05
CA SER A 139 0.63 -9.46 18.78
C SER A 139 0.45 -8.36 17.72
N GLY A 140 -0.09 -7.19 18.07
CA GLY A 140 -0.14 -6.04 17.18
C GLY A 140 1.26 -5.50 16.87
N SER A 141 1.54 -5.22 15.60
CA SER A 141 2.81 -4.67 15.13
C SER A 141 2.59 -3.54 14.13
N THR A 142 3.66 -2.85 13.76
CA THR A 142 3.64 -1.82 12.72
C THR A 142 3.36 -2.38 11.32
N GLU A 143 3.55 -3.68 11.14
CA GLU A 143 3.49 -4.35 9.84
C GLU A 143 2.16 -5.08 9.61
N ASN A 144 1.32 -5.18 10.61
CA ASN A 144 -0.03 -5.72 10.47
C ASN A 144 -1.10 -4.64 10.67
N VAL A 145 -2.34 -4.99 10.38
CA VAL A 145 -3.48 -4.08 10.43
C VAL A 145 -4.59 -4.62 11.32
N ARG A 146 -5.41 -3.73 11.81
CA ARG A 146 -6.68 -4.03 12.48
C ARG A 146 -7.80 -3.18 11.89
N TYR A 147 -9.02 -3.65 12.01
CA TYR A 147 -10.17 -2.89 11.58
C TYR A 147 -11.01 -2.41 12.78
N GLU A 148 -11.77 -1.36 12.56
CA GLU A 148 -12.76 -0.85 13.49
C GLU A 148 -14.01 -0.43 12.74
N ILE A 149 -15.17 -0.87 13.23
CA ILE A 149 -16.47 -0.34 12.81
C ILE A 149 -16.85 0.80 13.76
N ALA A 150 -17.10 1.94 13.20
CA ALA A 150 -17.42 3.16 13.96
C ALA A 150 -18.69 3.84 13.43
N ASN A 151 -19.28 4.70 14.22
CA ASN A 151 -20.42 5.54 13.84
C ASN A 151 -21.57 4.75 13.17
N VAL A 152 -21.95 3.63 13.79
CA VAL A 152 -23.07 2.82 13.31
C VAL A 152 -24.37 3.60 13.51
N ASP A 153 -25.03 3.96 12.43
CA ASP A 153 -26.37 4.54 12.42
C ASP A 153 -27.40 3.50 12.01
N SER A 154 -28.17 3.05 12.99
CA SER A 154 -29.24 2.06 12.74
C SER A 154 -30.45 2.65 12.02
N GLY A 155 -30.59 3.97 11.98
CA GLY A 155 -31.70 4.64 11.29
C GLY A 155 -31.51 4.69 9.79
N SER A 156 -30.29 4.98 9.35
CA SER A 156 -29.91 4.99 7.94
C SER A 156 -29.32 3.64 7.45
N GLY A 157 -28.95 2.74 8.37
CA GLY A 157 -28.28 1.49 8.06
C GLY A 157 -26.84 1.69 7.57
N THR A 158 -26.20 2.80 8.01
CA THR A 158 -24.83 3.14 7.60
C THR A 158 -23.84 2.99 8.73
N PHE A 159 -22.56 2.84 8.38
CA PHE A 159 -21.44 2.75 9.31
C PHE A 159 -20.14 3.25 8.67
N ASN A 160 -19.15 3.48 9.51
CA ASN A 160 -17.80 3.80 9.05
C ASN A 160 -16.88 2.59 9.26
N LEU A 161 -16.01 2.33 8.29
CA LEU A 161 -14.94 1.35 8.39
C LEU A 161 -13.60 2.08 8.46
N LEU A 162 -12.83 1.76 9.48
CA LEU A 162 -11.48 2.26 9.67
C LEU A 162 -10.51 1.10 9.63
N ILE A 163 -9.49 1.19 8.78
CA ILE A 163 -8.33 0.31 8.83
C ILE A 163 -7.24 1.05 9.61
N ARG A 164 -6.76 0.41 10.65
CA ARG A 164 -5.83 0.97 11.61
C ARG A 164 -4.55 0.15 11.65
N ARG A 165 -3.44 0.78 12.03
CA ARG A 165 -2.19 0.06 12.24
C ARG A 165 -2.30 -0.89 13.43
N GLY A 166 -1.73 -2.09 13.32
CA GLY A 166 -1.92 -3.15 14.28
C GLY A 166 -1.36 -2.87 15.69
N ASP A 167 -0.35 -2.02 15.80
CA ASP A 167 0.30 -1.64 17.06
C ASP A 167 -0.32 -0.42 17.75
N ASP A 168 -1.38 0.16 17.17
CA ASP A 168 -2.03 1.33 17.75
C ASP A 168 -2.85 0.98 19.01
N THR A 169 -3.33 2.00 19.69
CA THR A 169 -4.19 1.84 20.87
C THR A 169 -5.55 2.52 20.65
N THR A 170 -6.54 2.14 21.45
CA THR A 170 -7.86 2.77 21.38
C THR A 170 -7.81 4.29 21.64
N ASN A 171 -6.89 4.74 22.51
CA ASN A 171 -6.72 6.16 22.83
C ASN A 171 -5.82 6.90 21.82
N ARG A 172 -4.97 6.19 21.10
CA ARG A 172 -4.06 6.74 20.10
C ARG A 172 -4.18 5.93 18.83
N LYS A 173 -5.17 6.23 18.03
CA LYS A 173 -5.46 5.52 16.78
C LYS A 173 -4.53 6.02 15.67
N THR A 174 -3.94 5.09 14.93
CA THR A 174 -3.21 5.36 13.69
C THR A 174 -4.03 4.81 12.53
N ILE A 175 -4.82 5.69 11.92
CA ILE A 175 -5.72 5.35 10.82
C ILE A 175 -4.91 5.30 9.53
N LEU A 176 -4.99 4.19 8.82
CA LEU A 176 -4.36 3.97 7.53
C LEU A 176 -5.34 4.26 6.40
N GLU A 177 -6.58 3.81 6.56
CA GLU A 177 -7.65 3.99 5.58
C GLU A 177 -8.96 4.24 6.31
N SER A 178 -9.82 5.06 5.73
CA SER A 178 -11.11 5.44 6.34
C SER A 178 -12.18 5.56 5.27
N TRP A 179 -13.25 4.82 5.43
CA TRP A 179 -14.47 4.91 4.62
C TRP A 179 -15.64 5.27 5.50
N THR A 180 -16.43 6.23 5.06
CA THR A 180 -17.59 6.77 5.81
C THR A 180 -18.88 6.43 5.09
N ASP A 181 -19.95 6.36 5.87
CA ASP A 181 -21.32 6.17 5.40
C ASP A 181 -21.53 4.93 4.53
N LEU A 182 -20.77 3.86 4.80
CA LEU A 182 -20.91 2.58 4.11
C LEU A 182 -22.24 1.92 4.44
N SER A 183 -22.85 1.27 3.46
CA SER A 183 -24.08 0.50 3.60
C SER A 183 -23.88 -0.97 3.21
N LEU A 184 -24.65 -1.87 3.81
CA LEU A 184 -24.75 -3.25 3.39
C LEU A 184 -25.91 -3.50 2.40
N ASP A 185 -26.67 -2.45 2.03
CA ASP A 185 -27.73 -2.56 1.03
C ASP A 185 -27.13 -2.51 -0.38
N PRO A 186 -27.26 -3.58 -1.19
CA PRO A 186 -26.75 -3.62 -2.56
C PRO A 186 -27.34 -2.56 -3.49
N ASN A 187 -28.48 -1.97 -3.14
CA ASN A 187 -29.12 -0.92 -3.93
C ASN A 187 -28.63 0.48 -3.55
N SER A 188 -27.85 0.60 -2.48
CA SER A 188 -27.27 1.87 -2.03
C SER A 188 -26.09 2.28 -2.91
N GLN A 189 -25.96 3.59 -3.18
CA GLN A 189 -24.76 4.13 -3.82
C GLN A 189 -23.50 3.94 -2.97
N ASN A 190 -23.68 3.82 -1.64
CA ASN A 190 -22.61 3.62 -0.67
C ASN A 190 -22.45 2.15 -0.29
N TYR A 191 -22.88 1.22 -1.14
CA TYR A 191 -22.69 -0.21 -0.91
C TYR A 191 -21.21 -0.54 -0.78
N ILE A 192 -20.87 -1.30 0.26
CA ILE A 192 -19.48 -1.54 0.66
C ILE A 192 -18.62 -2.14 -0.47
N GLU A 193 -19.16 -3.08 -1.25
CA GLU A 193 -18.42 -3.69 -2.38
C GLU A 193 -18.21 -2.72 -3.55
N VAL A 194 -19.05 -1.70 -3.70
CA VAL A 194 -18.89 -0.68 -4.74
C VAL A 194 -17.86 0.36 -4.30
N VAL A 195 -17.90 0.76 -3.03
CA VAL A 195 -17.05 1.83 -2.50
C VAL A 195 -15.62 1.34 -2.24
N ILE A 196 -15.47 0.18 -1.63
CA ILE A 196 -14.13 -0.37 -1.28
C ILE A 196 -13.61 -1.26 -2.40
N GLY A 197 -14.48 -1.98 -3.07
CA GLY A 197 -14.19 -2.93 -4.12
C GLY A 197 -14.48 -4.37 -3.71
N ASN A 198 -14.78 -5.18 -4.70
CA ASN A 198 -14.91 -6.61 -4.59
C ASN A 198 -13.91 -7.25 -5.55
N GLN A 199 -12.87 -7.86 -5.02
CA GLN A 199 -11.76 -8.44 -5.80
C GLN A 199 -12.01 -9.91 -6.17
N LYS A 200 -13.25 -10.42 -6.00
CA LYS A 200 -13.61 -11.80 -6.37
C LYS A 200 -14.07 -11.90 -7.80
#